data_e8c8abdafd242d96a0f23b1c250bad6c
#
_entry.id   e8c8abdafd242d96a0f23b1c250bad6c
#
_cell.length_a   1.000
_cell.length_b   1.000
_cell.length_c   1.000
_cell.angle_alpha   90.00
_cell.angle_beta   90.00
_cell.angle_gamma   90.00
#
_symmetry.space_group_name_H-M   'P 1'
#
loop_
_entity.id
_entity.type
_entity.pdbx_description
1 polymer ?
#
loop_
_entity_poly.entity_id
_entity_poly.type
_entity_poly.pdbx_seq_one_letter_code
_entity_poly.pdbx_strand_id
1 'polypeptide(L)'
;VGWIDLSSDRVEERLAYYQQFPQIKGWRHIVQAEPDNFMLGDKFQKGISLLQKYNYTYDILSYPHQIKTAIELVRTFPNQKFVLDHCAKPILKEKKIGDWKNQMQTIAENKNVYCKLSGLLTEAKWNQWQPEDFYPYLDIVFEAFGTERILFGSDWPVILLSGEYRQWKN
;
A
#
# COMPACT_ATOMS: atom_id res chain seq x y z
N VAL A 1 -9.47 -3.15 7.38
CA VAL A 1 -8.91 -1.79 7.19
C VAL A 1 -10.05 -0.83 6.89
N GLY A 2 -10.12 0.25 7.64
CA GLY A 2 -11.11 1.30 7.48
C GLY A 2 -10.53 2.55 6.81
N TRP A 3 -11.39 3.54 6.57
CA TRP A 3 -10.99 4.89 6.17
C TRP A 3 -11.23 5.88 7.30
N ILE A 4 -10.27 6.78 7.50
CA ILE A 4 -10.38 7.92 8.41
C ILE A 4 -9.54 9.07 7.87
N ASP A 5 -10.00 10.30 8.03
CA ASP A 5 -9.20 11.48 7.73
C ASP A 5 -8.13 11.66 8.82
N LEU A 6 -6.90 11.23 8.50
CA LEU A 6 -5.75 11.34 9.40
C LEU A 6 -5.27 12.78 9.62
N SER A 7 -5.64 13.71 8.74
CA SER A 7 -5.30 15.13 8.87
C SER A 7 -6.30 15.93 9.72
N SER A 8 -7.40 15.29 10.14
CA SER A 8 -8.44 15.92 10.96
C SER A 8 -7.95 16.27 12.36
N ASP A 9 -8.31 17.44 12.88
CA ASP A 9 -8.03 17.83 14.26
C ASP A 9 -8.74 16.91 15.29
N ARG A 10 -9.77 16.15 14.87
CA ARG A 10 -10.51 15.18 15.69
C ARG A 10 -10.08 13.72 15.46
N VAL A 11 -8.95 13.48 14.82
CA VAL A 11 -8.52 12.11 14.48
C VAL A 11 -8.32 11.25 15.72
N GLU A 12 -7.76 11.79 16.79
CA GLU A 12 -7.52 11.04 18.03
C GLU A 12 -8.81 10.57 18.70
N GLU A 13 -9.81 11.44 18.79
CA GLU A 13 -11.14 11.12 19.32
C GLU A 13 -11.79 9.96 18.53
N ARG A 14 -11.68 10.01 17.20
CA ARG A 14 -12.21 8.95 16.32
C ARG A 14 -11.47 7.63 16.49
N LEU A 15 -10.14 7.65 16.57
CA LEU A 15 -9.35 6.44 16.79
C LEU A 15 -9.68 5.79 18.14
N ALA A 16 -9.82 6.58 19.20
CA ALA A 16 -10.25 6.09 20.51
C ALA A 16 -11.65 5.46 20.45
N TYR A 17 -12.60 6.09 19.76
CA TYR A 17 -13.93 5.51 19.55
C TYR A 17 -13.88 4.15 18.85
N TYR A 18 -13.05 4.01 17.81
CA TYR A 18 -12.98 2.77 17.04
C TYR A 18 -12.25 1.63 17.74
N GLN A 19 -11.58 1.85 18.85
CA GLN A 19 -10.94 0.79 19.65
C GLN A 19 -11.95 -0.22 20.22
N GLN A 20 -13.21 0.15 20.40
CA GLN A 20 -14.27 -0.78 20.81
C GLN A 20 -14.60 -1.85 19.73
N PHE A 21 -14.09 -1.70 18.49
CA PHE A 21 -14.32 -2.63 17.38
C PHE A 21 -13.03 -3.40 17.06
N PRO A 22 -12.76 -4.54 17.70
CA PRO A 22 -11.50 -5.27 17.57
C PRO A 22 -11.26 -5.86 16.18
N GLN A 23 -12.29 -5.85 15.30
CA GLN A 23 -12.17 -6.27 13.91
C GLN A 23 -11.38 -5.26 13.06
N ILE A 24 -11.34 -3.97 13.46
CA ILE A 24 -10.58 -2.94 12.76
C ILE A 24 -9.12 -3.08 13.18
N LYS A 25 -8.25 -3.41 12.22
CA LYS A 25 -6.82 -3.59 12.45
C LYS A 25 -5.96 -2.47 11.90
N GLY A 26 -6.49 -1.68 10.99
CA GLY A 26 -5.74 -0.60 10.36
C GLY A 26 -6.61 0.39 9.63
N TRP A 27 -5.96 1.43 9.14
CA TRP A 27 -6.60 2.56 8.47
C TRP A 27 -5.90 2.87 7.15
N ARG A 28 -6.63 3.46 6.24
CA ARG A 28 -6.14 3.85 4.93
C ARG A 28 -6.70 5.22 4.55
N HIS A 29 -5.83 6.14 4.17
CA HIS A 29 -6.17 7.32 3.40
C HIS A 29 -5.80 7.07 1.95
N ILE A 30 -6.68 7.41 1.00
CA ILE A 30 -6.43 7.21 -0.43
C ILE A 30 -5.56 8.37 -0.91
N VAL A 31 -4.24 8.23 -0.81
CA VAL A 31 -3.29 9.31 -1.14
C VAL A 31 -3.11 9.52 -2.64
N GLN A 32 -3.64 8.65 -3.47
CA GLN A 32 -3.54 8.72 -4.93
C GLN A 32 -4.10 10.01 -5.53
N ALA A 33 -5.13 10.60 -4.88
CA ALA A 33 -5.74 11.86 -5.31
C ALA A 33 -5.12 13.09 -4.65
N GLU A 34 -4.17 12.91 -3.75
CA GLU A 34 -3.52 13.97 -3.01
C GLU A 34 -2.23 14.45 -3.70
N PRO A 35 -1.72 15.64 -3.38
CA PRO A 35 -0.40 16.09 -3.83
C PRO A 35 0.70 15.11 -3.42
N ASP A 36 1.78 15.01 -4.20
CA ASP A 36 2.87 14.06 -3.98
C ASP A 36 3.50 14.14 -2.58
N ASN A 37 3.54 15.33 -1.99
CA ASN A 37 4.10 15.57 -0.66
C ASN A 37 3.08 15.45 0.48
N PHE A 38 1.85 15.06 0.22
CA PHE A 38 0.76 15.00 1.21
C PHE A 38 1.15 14.20 2.46
N MET A 39 1.79 13.04 2.26
CA MET A 39 2.20 12.16 3.37
C MET A 39 3.27 12.78 4.29
N LEU A 40 3.93 13.87 3.88
CA LEU A 40 4.93 14.58 4.69
C LEU A 40 4.33 15.79 5.43
N GLY A 41 3.05 16.09 5.22
CA GLY A 41 2.38 17.19 5.91
C GLY A 41 2.22 16.92 7.42
N ASP A 42 2.48 17.93 8.26
CA ASP A 42 2.50 17.82 9.73
C ASP A 42 1.21 17.21 10.30
N LYS A 43 0.05 17.60 9.78
CA LYS A 43 -1.24 17.07 10.26
C LYS A 43 -1.37 15.59 9.95
N PHE A 44 -0.97 15.15 8.76
CA PHE A 44 -1.02 13.74 8.38
C PHE A 44 -0.04 12.91 9.21
N GLN A 45 1.20 13.37 9.38
CA GLN A 45 2.20 12.69 10.22
C GLN A 45 1.77 12.60 11.68
N LYS A 46 1.11 13.64 12.21
CA LYS A 46 0.47 13.57 13.54
C LYS A 46 -0.56 12.43 13.59
N GLY A 47 -1.39 12.29 12.56
CA GLY A 47 -2.34 11.18 12.44
C GLY A 47 -1.66 9.82 12.45
N ILE A 48 -0.56 9.66 11.70
CA ILE A 48 0.25 8.42 11.69
C ILE A 48 0.81 8.10 13.07
N SER A 49 1.34 9.09 13.80
CA SER A 49 1.84 8.88 15.18
C SER A 49 0.75 8.39 16.13
N LEU A 50 -0.49 8.82 15.92
CA LEU A 50 -1.63 8.36 16.70
C LEU A 50 -2.02 6.90 16.33
N LEU A 51 -1.88 6.48 15.07
CA LEU A 51 -2.10 5.07 14.71
C LEU A 51 -1.13 4.16 15.47
N GLN A 52 0.13 4.53 15.60
CA GLN A 52 1.11 3.81 16.40
C GLN A 52 0.67 3.74 17.87
N LYS A 53 0.23 4.86 18.46
CA LYS A 53 -0.28 4.93 19.84
C LYS A 53 -1.43 3.95 20.09
N TYR A 54 -2.34 3.81 19.12
CA TYR A 54 -3.52 2.93 19.21
C TYR A 54 -3.28 1.52 18.64
N ASN A 55 -2.05 1.19 18.23
CA ASN A 55 -1.65 -0.10 17.67
C ASN A 55 -2.44 -0.50 16.41
N TYR A 56 -2.73 0.47 15.55
CA TYR A 56 -3.29 0.25 14.23
C TYR A 56 -2.19 0.20 13.15
N THR A 57 -2.40 -0.59 12.09
CA THR A 57 -1.59 -0.50 10.87
C THR A 57 -2.04 0.69 10.00
N TYR A 58 -1.14 1.14 9.13
CA TYR A 58 -1.49 2.08 8.06
C TYR A 58 -1.23 1.44 6.70
N ASP A 59 -2.29 1.37 5.87
CA ASP A 59 -2.19 0.86 4.50
C ASP A 59 -1.91 2.04 3.55
N ILE A 60 -0.75 2.00 2.87
CA ILE A 60 -0.31 3.02 1.91
C ILE A 60 -0.89 2.67 0.54
N LEU A 61 -1.92 3.38 0.10
CA LEU A 61 -2.48 3.26 -1.25
C LEU A 61 -1.98 4.41 -2.11
N SER A 62 -0.91 4.19 -2.86
CA SER A 62 -0.23 5.21 -3.66
C SER A 62 -0.02 4.78 -5.11
N TYR A 63 0.30 5.75 -5.96
CA TYR A 63 0.86 5.52 -7.28
C TYR A 63 2.41 5.47 -7.25
N PRO A 64 3.07 4.96 -8.31
CA PRO A 64 4.54 4.86 -8.35
C PRO A 64 5.28 6.18 -8.10
N HIS A 65 4.77 7.31 -8.60
CA HIS A 65 5.39 8.63 -8.40
C HIS A 65 5.39 9.10 -6.94
N GLN A 66 4.50 8.54 -6.10
CA GLN A 66 4.39 8.87 -4.67
C GLN A 66 5.23 7.96 -3.77
N ILE A 67 5.89 6.90 -4.30
CA ILE A 67 6.64 5.95 -3.46
C ILE A 67 7.80 6.63 -2.73
N LYS A 68 8.46 7.63 -3.33
CA LYS A 68 9.53 8.40 -2.68
C LYS A 68 9.05 9.00 -1.36
N THR A 69 7.88 9.63 -1.39
CA THR A 69 7.26 10.22 -0.20
C THR A 69 6.86 9.15 0.82
N ALA A 70 6.39 7.98 0.35
CA ALA A 70 6.11 6.85 1.23
C ALA A 70 7.38 6.33 1.92
N ILE A 71 8.52 6.29 1.23
CA ILE A 71 9.83 5.90 1.81
C ILE A 71 10.21 6.86 2.95
N GLU A 72 10.05 8.16 2.75
CA GLU A 72 10.33 9.16 3.79
C GLU A 72 9.40 8.98 4.99
N LEU A 73 8.10 8.77 4.75
CA LEU A 73 7.12 8.51 5.80
C LEU A 73 7.50 7.29 6.65
N VAL A 74 7.79 6.15 6.02
CA VAL A 74 8.06 4.91 6.77
C VAL A 74 9.36 4.97 7.57
N ARG A 75 10.35 5.74 7.10
CA ARG A 75 11.60 6.03 7.81
C ARG A 75 11.39 6.93 9.01
N THR A 76 10.47 7.89 8.91
CA THR A 76 10.10 8.79 10.01
C THR A 76 9.43 8.04 11.16
N PHE A 77 8.69 6.96 10.87
CA PHE A 77 7.93 6.19 11.85
C PHE A 77 8.36 4.71 11.89
N PRO A 78 9.59 4.39 12.36
CA PRO A 78 10.13 3.03 12.27
C PRO A 78 9.38 1.99 13.13
N ASN A 79 8.62 2.43 14.12
CA ASN A 79 7.81 1.55 14.99
C ASN A 79 6.35 1.41 14.51
N GLN A 80 5.91 2.20 13.52
CA GLN A 80 4.61 2.06 12.91
C GLN A 80 4.66 0.93 11.87
N LYS A 81 3.65 0.04 11.90
CA LYS A 81 3.49 -1.00 10.87
C LYS A 81 2.77 -0.42 9.66
N PHE A 82 3.39 -0.55 8.50
CA PHE A 82 2.84 -0.13 7.22
C PHE A 82 2.56 -1.32 6.31
N VAL A 83 1.52 -1.20 5.49
CA VAL A 83 1.21 -2.13 4.41
C VAL A 83 1.17 -1.36 3.10
N LEU A 84 2.05 -1.66 2.17
CA LEU A 84 2.05 -1.08 0.82
C LEU A 84 0.99 -1.79 -0.02
N ASP A 85 -0.11 -1.13 -0.30
CA ASP A 85 -1.22 -1.69 -1.08
C ASP A 85 -0.85 -1.89 -2.54
N HIS A 86 -1.26 -3.05 -3.09
CA HIS A 86 -1.22 -3.35 -4.52
C HIS A 86 0.15 -3.14 -5.17
N CYS A 87 1.23 -3.49 -4.45
CA CYS A 87 2.62 -3.31 -4.90
C CYS A 87 2.91 -1.88 -5.39
N ALA A 88 2.23 -0.85 -4.82
CA ALA A 88 2.26 0.55 -5.26
C ALA A 88 1.92 0.72 -6.75
N LYS A 89 1.06 -0.14 -7.31
CA LYS A 89 0.46 -0.03 -8.65
C LYS A 89 1.47 0.22 -9.77
N PRO A 90 2.39 -0.72 -10.06
CA PRO A 90 3.34 -0.57 -11.16
C PRO A 90 2.64 -0.36 -12.50
N ILE A 91 3.24 0.40 -13.43
CA ILE A 91 2.66 0.67 -14.74
C ILE A 91 2.88 -0.53 -15.67
N LEU A 92 2.17 -1.65 -15.41
CA LEU A 92 2.32 -2.89 -16.17
C LEU A 92 2.01 -2.74 -17.65
N LYS A 93 0.94 -1.99 -17.99
CA LYS A 93 0.53 -1.76 -19.39
C LYS A 93 1.63 -1.15 -20.27
N GLU A 94 2.59 -0.45 -19.68
CA GLU A 94 3.72 0.16 -20.37
C GLU A 94 5.02 -0.65 -20.21
N LYS A 95 4.99 -1.75 -19.47
CA LYS A 95 6.15 -2.61 -19.13
C LYS A 95 7.34 -1.83 -18.53
N LYS A 96 7.05 -0.75 -17.82
CA LYS A 96 8.05 0.11 -17.15
C LYS A 96 8.35 -0.45 -15.77
N ILE A 97 9.55 -1.00 -15.58
CA ILE A 97 9.97 -1.64 -14.32
C ILE A 97 11.02 -0.81 -13.56
N GLY A 98 11.93 -0.11 -14.26
CA GLY A 98 13.20 0.39 -13.69
C GLY A 98 13.06 1.22 -12.41
N ASP A 99 12.42 2.38 -12.46
CA ASP A 99 12.28 3.26 -11.29
C ASP A 99 11.42 2.61 -10.19
N TRP A 100 10.34 1.93 -10.57
CA TRP A 100 9.49 1.22 -9.62
C TRP A 100 10.28 0.12 -8.89
N LYS A 101 11.10 -0.68 -9.59
CA LYS A 101 11.96 -1.70 -8.97
C LYS A 101 12.87 -1.09 -7.90
N ASN A 102 13.58 -0.03 -8.23
CA ASN A 102 14.51 0.62 -7.30
C ASN A 102 13.77 1.16 -6.05
N GLN A 103 12.60 1.72 -6.24
CA GLN A 103 11.76 2.23 -5.15
C GLN A 103 11.21 1.10 -4.27
N MET A 104 10.78 -0.02 -4.87
CA MET A 104 10.32 -1.21 -4.12
C MET A 104 11.45 -1.81 -3.29
N GLN A 105 12.65 -1.91 -3.82
CA GLN A 105 13.81 -2.35 -3.08
C GLN A 105 14.12 -1.41 -1.90
N THR A 106 14.10 -0.10 -2.16
CA THR A 106 14.39 0.92 -1.13
C THR A 106 13.34 0.93 -0.01
N ILE A 107 12.05 0.85 -0.33
CA ILE A 107 11.00 0.83 0.71
C ILE A 107 11.07 -0.47 1.53
N ALA A 108 11.43 -1.59 0.91
CA ALA A 108 11.54 -2.88 1.55
C ALA A 108 12.72 -3.01 2.54
N GLU A 109 13.71 -2.10 2.50
CA GLU A 109 14.77 -1.99 3.52
C GLU A 109 14.18 -1.72 4.91
N ASN A 110 13.02 -1.06 4.96
CA ASN A 110 12.32 -0.75 6.19
C ASN A 110 11.51 -1.96 6.67
N LYS A 111 11.95 -2.58 7.76
CA LYS A 111 11.38 -3.85 8.29
C LYS A 111 9.96 -3.73 8.81
N ASN A 112 9.47 -2.52 9.05
CA ASN A 112 8.11 -2.20 9.45
C ASN A 112 7.14 -2.10 8.26
N VAL A 113 7.60 -2.36 7.01
CA VAL A 113 6.77 -2.32 5.80
C VAL A 113 6.52 -3.73 5.28
N TYR A 114 5.24 -4.02 5.04
CA TYR A 114 4.71 -5.21 4.38
C TYR A 114 4.18 -4.82 3.01
N CYS A 115 4.13 -5.76 2.06
CA CYS A 115 3.60 -5.52 0.72
C CYS A 115 2.37 -6.39 0.45
N LYS A 116 1.32 -5.78 -0.05
CA LYS A 116 0.12 -6.50 -0.46
C LYS A 116 0.20 -6.89 -1.93
N LEU A 117 0.31 -8.20 -2.18
CA LEU A 117 0.30 -8.79 -3.51
C LEU A 117 -1.14 -8.87 -4.01
N SER A 118 -1.58 -7.84 -4.70
CA SER A 118 -2.94 -7.64 -5.21
C SER A 118 -2.97 -6.51 -6.23
N GLY A 119 -4.09 -6.33 -6.94
CA GLY A 119 -4.34 -5.16 -7.80
C GLY A 119 -3.51 -5.09 -9.08
N LEU A 120 -2.71 -6.12 -9.42
CA LEU A 120 -1.86 -6.07 -10.61
C LEU A 120 -2.65 -6.27 -11.90
N LEU A 121 -3.73 -7.05 -11.89
CA LEU A 121 -4.56 -7.27 -13.09
C LEU A 121 -5.13 -5.95 -13.64
N THR A 122 -5.48 -5.02 -12.75
CA THR A 122 -6.06 -3.73 -13.14
C THR A 122 -5.03 -2.72 -13.65
N GLU A 123 -3.74 -2.94 -13.38
CA GLU A 123 -2.63 -2.13 -13.89
C GLU A 123 -2.10 -2.64 -15.24
N ALA A 124 -2.50 -3.85 -15.66
CA ALA A 124 -2.20 -4.40 -16.99
C ALA A 124 -3.19 -3.88 -18.05
N LYS A 125 -3.02 -4.30 -19.29
CA LYS A 125 -4.03 -4.08 -20.35
C LYS A 125 -5.24 -4.95 -20.05
N TRP A 126 -6.37 -4.36 -19.76
CA TRP A 126 -7.57 -5.05 -19.31
C TRP A 126 -8.01 -6.12 -20.32
N ASN A 127 -8.23 -7.33 -19.82
CA ASN A 127 -8.64 -8.50 -20.60
C ASN A 127 -7.68 -8.90 -21.74
N GLN A 128 -6.44 -8.43 -21.72
CA GLN A 128 -5.41 -8.70 -22.73
C GLN A 128 -4.07 -9.13 -22.12
N TRP A 129 -4.02 -9.32 -20.80
CA TRP A 129 -2.83 -9.77 -20.09
C TRP A 129 -2.66 -11.28 -20.17
N GLN A 130 -1.43 -11.74 -20.00
CA GLN A 130 -1.08 -13.14 -19.78
C GLN A 130 -0.37 -13.29 -18.44
N PRO A 131 -0.39 -14.48 -17.78
CA PRO A 131 0.29 -14.68 -16.49
C PRO A 131 1.76 -14.25 -16.51
N GLU A 132 2.45 -14.45 -17.61
CA GLU A 132 3.86 -14.10 -17.80
C GLU A 132 4.13 -12.59 -17.71
N ASP A 133 3.15 -11.74 -17.96
CA ASP A 133 3.28 -10.30 -17.84
C ASP A 133 3.52 -9.87 -16.39
N PHE A 134 3.11 -10.69 -15.41
CA PHE A 134 3.23 -10.39 -13.98
C PHE A 134 4.53 -10.91 -13.36
N TYR A 135 5.14 -11.97 -13.88
CA TYR A 135 6.30 -12.63 -13.26
C TYR A 135 7.45 -11.68 -12.94
N PRO A 136 7.88 -10.76 -13.83
CA PRO A 136 8.98 -9.85 -13.50
C PRO A 136 8.67 -8.93 -12.30
N TYR A 137 7.41 -8.57 -12.09
CA TYR A 137 6.98 -7.74 -10.98
C TYR A 137 6.87 -8.56 -9.69
N LEU A 138 6.37 -9.80 -9.77
CA LEU A 138 6.29 -10.73 -8.66
C LEU A 138 7.68 -11.06 -8.13
N ASP A 139 8.62 -11.39 -9.01
CA ASP A 139 10.01 -11.68 -8.65
C ASP A 139 10.63 -10.54 -7.86
N ILE A 140 10.47 -9.28 -8.33
CA ILE A 140 10.97 -8.09 -7.64
C ILE A 140 10.36 -7.96 -6.24
N VAL A 141 9.05 -8.18 -6.09
CA VAL A 141 8.37 -8.09 -4.80
C VAL A 141 8.87 -9.18 -3.85
N PHE A 142 8.99 -10.43 -4.32
CA PHE A 142 9.48 -11.53 -3.51
C PHE A 142 10.96 -11.36 -3.12
N GLU A 143 11.81 -10.87 -4.04
CA GLU A 143 13.23 -10.56 -3.73
C GLU A 143 13.35 -9.45 -2.67
N ALA A 144 12.52 -8.38 -2.79
CA ALA A 144 12.62 -7.22 -1.91
C ALA A 144 12.04 -7.46 -0.50
N PHE A 145 10.86 -8.07 -0.40
CA PHE A 145 10.15 -8.23 0.87
C PHE A 145 10.34 -9.60 1.53
N GLY A 146 10.72 -10.63 0.78
CA GLY A 146 10.69 -12.02 1.23
C GLY A 146 9.26 -12.50 1.50
N THR A 147 9.06 -13.79 1.73
CA THR A 147 7.72 -14.38 1.94
C THR A 147 7.05 -13.90 3.22
N GLU A 148 7.82 -13.56 4.25
CA GLU A 148 7.33 -13.20 5.58
C GLU A 148 6.64 -11.82 5.64
N ARG A 149 6.89 -10.97 4.64
CA ARG A 149 6.32 -9.61 4.58
C ARG A 149 5.42 -9.38 3.38
N ILE A 150 4.89 -10.45 2.79
CA ILE A 150 3.94 -10.39 1.68
C ILE A 150 2.57 -10.84 2.17
N LEU A 151 1.55 -10.08 1.82
CA LEU A 151 0.14 -10.35 2.10
C LEU A 151 -0.59 -10.59 0.78
N PHE A 152 -1.25 -11.73 0.61
CA PHE A 152 -2.07 -11.97 -0.55
C PHE A 152 -3.43 -11.25 -0.43
N GLY A 153 -3.89 -10.63 -1.53
CA GLY A 153 -5.21 -10.02 -1.65
C GLY A 153 -5.74 -10.09 -3.07
N SER A 154 -7.05 -10.00 -3.23
CA SER A 154 -7.71 -10.04 -4.54
C SER A 154 -7.93 -8.67 -5.16
N ASP A 155 -7.96 -7.62 -4.36
CA ASP A 155 -8.46 -6.30 -4.75
C ASP A 155 -9.93 -6.31 -5.23
N TRP A 156 -10.73 -7.25 -4.70
CA TRP A 156 -12.17 -7.29 -5.00
C TRP A 156 -12.89 -6.08 -4.37
N PRO A 157 -13.82 -5.40 -5.05
CA PRO A 157 -14.38 -5.73 -6.37
C PRO A 157 -13.61 -5.13 -7.58
N VAL A 158 -12.54 -4.35 -7.37
CA VAL A 158 -11.80 -3.62 -8.41
C VAL A 158 -11.20 -4.59 -9.44
N ILE A 159 -10.78 -5.78 -9.01
CA ILE A 159 -10.26 -6.84 -9.90
C ILE A 159 -11.19 -7.17 -11.07
N LEU A 160 -12.52 -7.03 -10.89
CA LEU A 160 -13.53 -7.33 -11.92
C LEU A 160 -13.42 -6.43 -13.17
N LEU A 161 -12.67 -5.35 -13.11
CA LEU A 161 -12.35 -4.53 -14.28
C LEU A 161 -11.47 -5.27 -15.31
N SER A 162 -10.66 -6.24 -14.85
CA SER A 162 -9.64 -6.88 -15.70
C SER A 162 -9.52 -8.38 -15.49
N GLY A 163 -10.37 -8.99 -14.68
CA GLY A 163 -10.32 -10.42 -14.43
C GLY A 163 -11.14 -10.85 -13.23
N GLU A 164 -10.96 -12.09 -12.82
CA GLU A 164 -11.65 -12.70 -11.68
C GLU A 164 -10.67 -13.18 -10.62
N TYR A 165 -11.16 -13.37 -9.39
CA TYR A 165 -10.38 -13.89 -8.27
C TYR A 165 -9.62 -15.19 -8.61
N ARG A 166 -10.29 -16.12 -9.32
CA ARG A 166 -9.67 -17.41 -9.69
C ARG A 166 -8.46 -17.25 -10.61
N GLN A 167 -8.53 -16.29 -11.54
CA GLN A 167 -7.43 -16.01 -12.47
C GLN A 167 -6.22 -15.40 -11.74
N TRP A 168 -6.46 -14.59 -10.71
CA TRP A 168 -5.39 -14.00 -9.90
C TRP A 168 -4.76 -15.00 -8.94
N LYS A 169 -5.54 -15.95 -8.43
CA LYS A 169 -5.08 -16.94 -7.46
C LYS A 169 -4.23 -18.05 -8.07
N ASN A 170 -4.51 -18.42 -9.32
CA ASN A 170 -3.88 -19.56 -10.03
C ASN A 170 -2.68 -19.12 -10.86
#